data_1429bf1d2e76061ae9d69f068bc68121
#
_entry.id   1429bf1d2e76061ae9d69f068bc68121
#
_cell.length_a   1.000
_cell.length_b   1.000
_cell.length_c   1.000
_cell.angle_alpha   90.00
_cell.angle_beta   90.00
_cell.angle_gamma   90.00
#
_symmetry.space_group_name_H-M   'P 1'
#
loop_
_entity.id
_entity.type
_entity.pdbx_description
1 polymer ?
#
loop_
_entity_poly.entity_id
_entity_poly.type
_entity_poly.pdbx_seq_one_letter_code
_entity_poly.pdbx_strand_id
1 'polypeptide(L)'
;ADQLLVSRPALASELFAEVMALFREGVLAPLPYRLFAPDQVVDAFRTMQQSRQIGKVVVDLEKPPTALGETFKPVERLRFGTQSTWLVTGGLSGFGLATAAWLVERGVGSVVLVGRRGMATPGAVEAVADLESRGALVRVEACDITDEAALKRVIETIERDLPPLKGVVHAAMVLDDALITNLDAERLQRTLEPKVAGARNLHRLTLSLPLDYFILYSSVTTVLGNPGQANYVAANAYLESLAAL
;
A
#
# COMPACT_ATOMS: atom_id res chain seq x y z
N ALA A 1 21.45 -14.23 1.38
CA ALA A 1 20.60 -14.54 0.19
C ALA A 1 20.17 -13.27 -0.51
N ASP A 2 19.60 -12.29 0.19
CA ASP A 2 18.98 -11.09 -0.41
C ASP A 2 19.98 -10.23 -1.22
N GLN A 3 21.19 -10.05 -0.72
CA GLN A 3 22.25 -9.34 -1.46
C GLN A 3 22.62 -10.04 -2.77
N LEU A 4 22.63 -11.37 -2.78
CA LEU A 4 22.96 -12.15 -3.99
C LEU A 4 21.89 -11.99 -5.07
N LEU A 5 20.60 -12.03 -4.67
CA LEU A 5 19.47 -11.83 -5.58
C LEU A 5 19.51 -10.46 -6.27
N VAL A 6 19.94 -9.43 -5.55
CA VAL A 6 20.01 -8.06 -6.07
C VAL A 6 21.30 -7.82 -6.86
N SER A 7 22.46 -8.24 -6.34
CA SER A 7 23.76 -7.91 -6.94
C SER A 7 24.19 -8.86 -8.06
N ARG A 8 23.71 -10.10 -8.06
CA ARG A 8 24.07 -11.15 -9.03
C ARG A 8 22.87 -12.06 -9.35
N PRO A 9 21.81 -11.55 -9.98
CA PRO A 9 20.57 -12.31 -10.20
C PRO A 9 20.76 -13.56 -11.06
N ALA A 10 21.64 -13.53 -12.05
CA ALA A 10 21.94 -14.70 -12.89
C ALA A 10 22.57 -15.83 -12.06
N LEU A 11 23.58 -15.51 -11.23
CA LEU A 11 24.21 -16.49 -10.34
C LEU A 11 23.23 -17.03 -9.31
N ALA A 12 22.37 -16.17 -8.77
CA ALA A 12 21.33 -16.59 -7.83
C ALA A 12 20.36 -17.60 -8.46
N SER A 13 19.95 -17.36 -9.71
CA SER A 13 19.09 -18.28 -10.47
C SER A 13 19.78 -19.62 -10.77
N GLU A 14 21.03 -19.60 -11.15
CA GLU A 14 21.83 -20.80 -11.39
C GLU A 14 21.96 -21.66 -10.13
N LEU A 15 22.38 -21.05 -9.00
CA LEU A 15 22.50 -21.75 -7.72
C LEU A 15 21.14 -22.29 -7.24
N PHE A 16 20.06 -21.54 -7.45
CA PHE A 16 18.73 -22.02 -7.10
C PHE A 16 18.33 -23.23 -7.94
N ALA A 17 18.61 -23.20 -9.25
CA ALA A 17 18.31 -24.32 -10.14
C ALA A 17 19.11 -25.58 -9.76
N GLU A 18 20.40 -25.42 -9.39
CA GLU A 18 21.25 -26.49 -8.91
C GLU A 18 20.71 -27.12 -7.62
N VAL A 19 20.37 -26.30 -6.62
CA VAL A 19 19.77 -26.78 -5.37
C VAL A 19 18.46 -27.52 -5.65
N MET A 20 17.61 -27.01 -6.54
CA MET A 20 16.35 -27.67 -6.90
C MET A 20 16.56 -28.98 -7.64
N ALA A 21 17.65 -29.12 -8.40
CA ALA A 21 18.04 -30.39 -9.02
C ALA A 21 18.40 -31.43 -7.95
N LEU A 22 19.22 -31.05 -6.96
CA LEU A 22 19.61 -31.92 -5.85
C LEU A 22 18.40 -32.43 -5.03
N PHE A 23 17.37 -31.59 -4.88
CA PHE A 23 16.11 -32.02 -4.25
C PHE A 23 15.36 -33.03 -5.13
N ARG A 24 15.29 -32.82 -6.44
CA ARG A 24 14.63 -33.75 -7.37
C ARG A 24 15.34 -35.08 -7.48
N GLU A 25 16.64 -35.09 -7.34
CA GLU A 25 17.49 -36.30 -7.34
C GLU A 25 17.50 -37.02 -5.99
N GLY A 26 16.87 -36.43 -4.96
CA GLY A 26 16.82 -37.02 -3.63
C GLY A 26 18.12 -36.91 -2.82
N VAL A 27 19.11 -36.16 -3.31
CA VAL A 27 20.37 -35.88 -2.59
C VAL A 27 20.12 -34.98 -1.38
N LEU A 28 19.23 -34.02 -1.56
CA LEU A 28 18.76 -33.15 -0.47
C LEU A 28 17.32 -33.52 -0.11
N ALA A 29 17.02 -33.51 1.18
CA ALA A 29 15.66 -33.63 1.71
C ALA A 29 15.17 -32.29 2.26
N PRO A 30 13.88 -31.94 2.06
CA PRO A 30 13.30 -30.76 2.69
C PRO A 30 13.44 -30.81 4.21
N LEU A 31 13.58 -29.66 4.83
CA LEU A 31 13.56 -29.56 6.29
C LEU A 31 12.23 -30.13 6.81
N PRO A 32 12.23 -30.81 7.96
CA PRO A 32 11.00 -31.17 8.62
C PRO A 32 10.07 -29.97 8.76
N TYR A 33 8.78 -30.18 8.59
CA TYR A 33 7.81 -29.10 8.77
C TYR A 33 6.57 -29.62 9.52
N ARG A 34 5.92 -28.71 10.20
CA ARG A 34 4.62 -28.95 10.83
C ARG A 34 3.56 -28.13 10.09
N LEU A 35 2.53 -28.83 9.62
CA LEU A 35 1.43 -28.23 8.88
C LEU A 35 0.29 -27.87 9.82
N PHE A 36 -0.27 -26.69 9.66
CA PHE A 36 -1.45 -26.21 10.36
C PHE A 36 -2.53 -25.84 9.33
N ALA A 37 -3.78 -26.10 9.67
CA ALA A 37 -4.91 -25.59 8.89
C ALA A 37 -5.08 -24.07 9.12
N PRO A 38 -5.78 -23.34 8.25
CA PRO A 38 -5.96 -21.90 8.37
C PRO A 38 -6.63 -21.45 9.67
N ASP A 39 -7.53 -22.26 10.22
CA ASP A 39 -8.20 -22.05 11.50
C ASP A 39 -7.29 -22.30 12.72
N GLN A 40 -6.15 -22.95 12.51
CA GLN A 40 -5.13 -23.22 13.53
C GLN A 40 -3.96 -22.21 13.49
N VAL A 41 -4.12 -21.09 12.79
CA VAL A 41 -3.03 -20.08 12.65
C VAL A 41 -2.51 -19.57 13.99
N VAL A 42 -3.39 -19.42 14.98
CA VAL A 42 -3.00 -18.99 16.34
C VAL A 42 -2.09 -20.03 17.02
N ASP A 43 -2.37 -21.32 16.82
CA ASP A 43 -1.55 -22.40 17.37
C ASP A 43 -0.20 -22.52 16.62
N ALA A 44 -0.18 -22.22 15.34
CA ALA A 44 1.04 -22.09 14.55
C ALA A 44 1.97 -21.00 15.16
N PHE A 45 1.43 -19.80 15.42
CA PHE A 45 2.17 -18.72 16.06
C PHE A 45 2.60 -19.08 17.50
N ARG A 46 1.75 -19.69 18.30
CA ARG A 46 2.11 -20.16 19.65
C ARG A 46 3.24 -21.18 19.62
N THR A 47 3.24 -22.09 18.64
CA THR A 47 4.30 -23.07 18.44
C THR A 47 5.63 -22.37 18.16
N MET A 48 5.66 -21.32 17.33
CA MET A 48 6.84 -20.51 17.05
C MET A 48 7.28 -19.73 18.30
N GLN A 49 6.35 -19.06 18.97
CA GLN A 49 6.64 -18.27 20.19
C GLN A 49 7.30 -19.10 21.30
N GLN A 50 6.88 -20.36 21.44
CA GLN A 50 7.40 -21.27 22.46
C GLN A 50 8.66 -22.01 22.00
N SER A 51 9.19 -21.69 20.80
CA SER A 51 10.37 -22.36 20.21
C SER A 51 10.27 -23.89 20.22
N ARG A 52 9.06 -24.44 20.06
CA ARG A 52 8.79 -25.88 20.09
C ARG A 52 8.88 -26.57 18.75
N GLN A 53 9.13 -25.79 17.66
CA GLN A 53 9.25 -26.35 16.32
C GLN A 53 10.66 -26.86 16.06
N ILE A 54 10.75 -28.03 15.41
CA ILE A 54 11.93 -28.48 14.69
C ILE A 54 11.60 -28.33 13.21
N GLY A 55 12.42 -27.55 12.46
CA GLY A 55 12.16 -27.25 11.06
C GLY A 55 11.22 -26.07 10.85
N LYS A 56 10.26 -26.21 9.96
CA LYS A 56 9.35 -25.13 9.53
C LYS A 56 7.93 -25.29 10.08
N VAL A 57 7.29 -24.15 10.37
CA VAL A 57 5.85 -24.06 10.62
C VAL A 57 5.20 -23.53 9.34
N VAL A 58 4.25 -24.29 8.80
CA VAL A 58 3.55 -23.97 7.54
C VAL A 58 2.06 -23.92 7.81
N VAL A 59 1.38 -22.90 7.34
CA VAL A 59 -0.09 -22.84 7.30
C VAL A 59 -0.54 -23.15 5.89
N ASP A 60 -1.36 -24.20 5.75
CA ASP A 60 -1.91 -24.64 4.46
C ASP A 60 -3.15 -23.81 4.11
N LEU A 61 -2.99 -22.83 3.26
CA LEU A 61 -4.09 -21.93 2.83
C LEU A 61 -4.92 -22.50 1.66
N GLU A 62 -4.55 -23.67 1.12
CA GLU A 62 -5.32 -24.31 0.05
C GLU A 62 -6.59 -25.01 0.61
N LYS A 63 -6.56 -25.38 1.88
CA LYS A 63 -7.73 -25.94 2.54
C LYS A 63 -8.64 -24.84 3.07
N PRO A 64 -9.94 -24.90 2.77
CA PRO A 64 -10.87 -23.95 3.38
C PRO A 64 -10.85 -24.12 4.91
N PRO A 65 -10.93 -23.04 5.70
CA PRO A 65 -11.00 -23.13 7.16
C PRO A 65 -12.24 -23.94 7.57
N THR A 66 -12.03 -25.00 8.34
CA THR A 66 -13.10 -25.95 8.75
C THR A 66 -14.01 -25.40 9.85
N ALA A 67 -13.67 -24.28 10.47
CA ALA A 67 -14.31 -23.81 11.70
C ALA A 67 -14.63 -22.31 11.77
N LEU A 68 -14.76 -21.63 10.65
CA LEU A 68 -15.51 -20.39 10.67
C LEU A 68 -16.97 -20.77 10.38
N GLY A 69 -17.74 -20.97 11.43
CA GLY A 69 -19.15 -21.36 11.38
C GLY A 69 -20.09 -20.30 10.77
N GLU A 70 -19.56 -19.40 10.01
CA GLU A 70 -20.26 -18.54 9.08
C GLU A 70 -19.64 -18.78 7.71
N THR A 71 -20.43 -19.33 6.80
CA THR A 71 -20.13 -19.32 5.38
C THR A 71 -19.56 -17.96 5.03
N PHE A 72 -18.27 -17.90 4.65
CA PHE A 72 -17.72 -16.73 3.96
C PHE A 72 -18.62 -16.52 2.75
N LYS A 73 -19.61 -15.67 2.90
CA LYS A 73 -20.32 -15.18 1.72
C LYS A 73 -19.24 -14.55 0.86
N PRO A 74 -19.10 -14.94 -0.42
CA PRO A 74 -18.16 -14.27 -1.30
C PRO A 74 -18.46 -12.78 -1.14
N VAL A 75 -17.47 -12.03 -0.66
CA VAL A 75 -17.63 -10.58 -0.57
C VAL A 75 -17.97 -10.14 -1.98
N GLU A 76 -19.17 -9.62 -2.17
CA GLU A 76 -19.55 -9.04 -3.46
C GLU A 76 -18.41 -8.14 -3.88
N ARG A 77 -17.89 -8.38 -5.09
CA ARG A 77 -16.75 -7.61 -5.57
C ARG A 77 -17.15 -6.14 -5.49
N LEU A 78 -16.46 -5.38 -4.65
CA LEU A 78 -16.65 -3.95 -4.55
C LEU A 78 -16.74 -3.35 -5.96
N ARG A 79 -17.82 -2.64 -6.23
CA ARG A 79 -18.00 -1.88 -7.46
C ARG A 79 -18.31 -0.45 -7.08
N PHE A 80 -17.68 0.47 -7.77
CA PHE A 80 -17.88 1.89 -7.59
C PHE A 80 -18.73 2.45 -8.74
N GLY A 81 -19.40 3.55 -8.48
CA GLY A 81 -20.23 4.19 -9.50
C GLY A 81 -19.39 4.91 -10.56
N THR A 82 -19.78 4.78 -11.83
CA THR A 82 -19.11 5.48 -12.93
C THR A 82 -19.27 7.01 -12.84
N GLN A 83 -20.25 7.50 -12.11
CA GLN A 83 -20.51 8.92 -11.84
C GLN A 83 -19.85 9.34 -10.52
N SER A 84 -18.63 8.93 -10.29
CA SER A 84 -17.85 9.26 -9.10
C SER A 84 -16.41 9.64 -9.45
N THR A 85 -15.86 10.58 -8.70
CA THR A 85 -14.46 10.97 -8.78
C THR A 85 -13.71 10.47 -7.55
N TRP A 86 -12.50 10.01 -7.76
CA TRP A 86 -11.58 9.62 -6.70
C TRP A 86 -10.29 10.43 -6.79
N LEU A 87 -9.88 11.03 -5.67
CA LEU A 87 -8.62 11.74 -5.52
C LEU A 87 -7.57 10.79 -4.94
N VAL A 88 -6.45 10.63 -5.66
CA VAL A 88 -5.36 9.73 -5.24
C VAL A 88 -4.06 10.53 -5.13
N THR A 89 -3.61 10.79 -3.91
CA THR A 89 -2.31 11.43 -3.68
C THR A 89 -1.19 10.40 -3.76
N GLY A 90 -0.05 10.79 -4.35
CA GLY A 90 0.97 9.82 -4.75
C GLY A 90 0.50 8.89 -5.88
N GLY A 91 -0.53 9.31 -6.62
CA GLY A 91 -1.23 8.49 -7.61
C GLY A 91 -0.47 8.22 -8.91
N LEU A 92 0.71 8.83 -9.10
CA LEU A 92 1.48 8.70 -10.34
C LEU A 92 2.59 7.62 -10.30
N SER A 93 2.69 6.88 -9.20
CA SER A 93 3.65 5.79 -9.04
C SER A 93 3.29 4.84 -7.91
N GLY A 94 3.96 3.69 -7.84
CA GLY A 94 3.88 2.74 -6.73
C GLY A 94 2.45 2.34 -6.36
N PHE A 95 2.17 2.25 -5.05
CA PHE A 95 0.85 1.83 -4.55
C PHE A 95 -0.28 2.78 -4.91
N GLY A 96 -0.02 4.10 -4.99
CA GLY A 96 -1.03 5.07 -5.39
C GLY A 96 -1.52 4.80 -6.82
N LEU A 97 -0.61 4.59 -7.78
CA LEU A 97 -0.96 4.26 -9.15
C LEU A 97 -1.65 2.90 -9.26
N ALA A 98 -1.14 1.89 -8.56
CA ALA A 98 -1.78 0.56 -8.53
C ALA A 98 -3.21 0.63 -7.98
N THR A 99 -3.44 1.47 -6.97
CA THR A 99 -4.78 1.70 -6.42
C THR A 99 -5.68 2.43 -7.42
N ALA A 100 -5.16 3.44 -8.13
CA ALA A 100 -5.91 4.13 -9.18
C ALA A 100 -6.35 3.14 -10.28
N ALA A 101 -5.46 2.28 -10.73
CA ALA A 101 -5.77 1.23 -11.70
C ALA A 101 -6.84 0.26 -11.19
N TRP A 102 -6.72 -0.19 -9.95
CA TRP A 102 -7.71 -1.05 -9.31
C TRP A 102 -9.07 -0.37 -9.16
N LEU A 103 -9.13 0.92 -8.82
CA LEU A 103 -10.36 1.68 -8.73
C LEU A 103 -11.07 1.76 -10.09
N VAL A 104 -10.33 2.02 -11.15
CA VAL A 104 -10.85 2.04 -12.53
C VAL A 104 -11.39 0.66 -12.93
N GLU A 105 -10.69 -0.42 -12.64
CA GLU A 105 -11.17 -1.80 -12.88
C GLU A 105 -12.46 -2.11 -12.11
N ARG A 106 -12.71 -1.42 -11.00
CA ARG A 106 -13.91 -1.57 -10.18
C ARG A 106 -15.02 -0.62 -10.55
N GLY A 107 -14.86 0.19 -11.60
CA GLY A 107 -15.91 1.00 -12.21
C GLY A 107 -15.87 2.47 -11.82
N VAL A 108 -14.81 2.97 -11.19
CA VAL A 108 -14.63 4.41 -10.99
C VAL A 108 -14.51 5.10 -12.35
N GLY A 109 -15.37 6.09 -12.59
CA GLY A 109 -15.39 6.80 -13.88
C GLY A 109 -14.39 7.93 -13.99
N SER A 110 -13.94 8.52 -12.86
CA SER A 110 -13.01 9.65 -12.87
C SER A 110 -11.97 9.52 -11.75
N VAL A 111 -10.69 9.69 -12.08
CA VAL A 111 -9.59 9.71 -11.11
C VAL A 111 -8.75 10.96 -11.26
N VAL A 112 -8.43 11.59 -10.12
CA VAL A 112 -7.52 12.74 -10.05
C VAL A 112 -6.25 12.30 -9.34
N LEU A 113 -5.15 12.26 -10.08
CA LEU A 113 -3.85 11.81 -9.61
C LEU A 113 -3.03 13.03 -9.18
N VAL A 114 -2.69 13.10 -7.91
CA VAL A 114 -1.96 14.23 -7.34
C VAL A 114 -0.54 13.83 -6.99
N GLY A 115 0.40 14.65 -7.42
CA GLY A 115 1.81 14.52 -7.08
C GLY A 115 2.57 15.81 -7.36
N ARG A 116 3.64 16.08 -6.61
CA ARG A 116 4.40 17.33 -6.70
C ARG A 116 4.90 17.67 -8.12
N ARG A 117 5.23 16.67 -8.91
CA ARG A 117 5.74 16.84 -10.29
C ARG A 117 4.64 16.74 -11.36
N GLY A 118 3.42 16.36 -10.99
CA GLY A 118 2.35 16.14 -11.96
C GLY A 118 2.80 15.28 -13.14
N MET A 119 2.50 15.69 -14.35
CA MET A 119 2.89 14.99 -15.59
C MET A 119 4.40 14.89 -15.81
N ALA A 120 5.23 15.66 -15.10
CA ALA A 120 6.70 15.51 -15.14
C ALA A 120 7.20 14.32 -14.29
N THR A 121 6.33 13.55 -13.66
CA THR A 121 6.69 12.31 -13.00
C THR A 121 7.08 11.25 -14.04
N PRO A 122 8.24 10.59 -13.92
CA PRO A 122 8.63 9.53 -14.85
C PRO A 122 7.56 8.44 -14.98
N GLY A 123 7.17 8.10 -16.21
CA GLY A 123 6.12 7.12 -16.49
C GLY A 123 4.68 7.64 -16.34
N ALA A 124 4.48 8.94 -16.06
CA ALA A 124 3.14 9.50 -15.87
C ALA A 124 2.31 9.47 -17.16
N VAL A 125 2.92 9.74 -18.29
CA VAL A 125 2.23 9.77 -19.60
C VAL A 125 1.67 8.38 -19.93
N GLU A 126 2.47 7.34 -19.78
CA GLU A 126 2.10 5.96 -20.03
C GLU A 126 1.03 5.49 -19.04
N ALA A 127 1.18 5.85 -17.77
CA ALA A 127 0.23 5.50 -16.72
C ALA A 127 -1.15 6.15 -16.95
N VAL A 128 -1.19 7.41 -17.34
CA VAL A 128 -2.43 8.11 -17.69
C VAL A 128 -3.09 7.46 -18.89
N ALA A 129 -2.33 7.22 -19.98
CA ALA A 129 -2.83 6.58 -21.19
C ALA A 129 -3.41 5.18 -20.91
N ASP A 130 -2.78 4.39 -20.03
CA ASP A 130 -3.29 3.08 -19.62
C ASP A 130 -4.64 3.20 -18.89
N LEU A 131 -4.77 4.11 -17.92
CA LEU A 131 -6.02 4.32 -17.18
C LEU A 131 -7.14 4.83 -18.10
N GLU A 132 -6.84 5.75 -19.02
CA GLU A 132 -7.80 6.27 -20.01
C GLU A 132 -8.24 5.18 -21.01
N SER A 133 -7.32 4.29 -21.41
CA SER A 133 -7.64 3.15 -22.27
C SER A 133 -8.66 2.18 -21.63
N ARG A 134 -8.74 2.17 -20.31
CA ARG A 134 -9.72 1.40 -19.52
C ARG A 134 -11.05 2.13 -19.32
N GLY A 135 -11.20 3.32 -19.91
CA GLY A 135 -12.44 4.11 -19.92
C GLY A 135 -12.60 5.11 -18.78
N ALA A 136 -11.58 5.38 -18.00
CA ALA A 136 -11.62 6.39 -16.96
C ALA A 136 -11.28 7.78 -17.50
N LEU A 137 -11.92 8.81 -16.96
CA LEU A 137 -11.46 10.19 -17.08
C LEU A 137 -10.31 10.41 -16.10
N VAL A 138 -9.12 10.71 -16.61
CA VAL A 138 -7.94 10.91 -15.77
C VAL A 138 -7.53 12.38 -15.78
N ARG A 139 -7.35 12.94 -14.59
CA ARG A 139 -6.78 14.27 -14.42
C ARG A 139 -5.51 14.19 -13.56
N VAL A 140 -4.47 14.90 -13.95
CA VAL A 140 -3.22 14.97 -13.19
C VAL A 140 -3.02 16.37 -12.69
N GLU A 141 -2.79 16.50 -11.38
CA GLU A 141 -2.55 17.79 -10.73
C GLU A 141 -1.15 17.81 -10.09
N ALA A 142 -0.36 18.80 -10.49
CA ALA A 142 0.92 19.09 -9.86
C ALA A 142 0.67 19.90 -8.59
N CYS A 143 0.62 19.21 -7.44
CA CYS A 143 0.31 19.82 -6.17
C CYS A 143 1.12 19.20 -5.03
N ASP A 144 1.67 20.04 -4.19
CA ASP A 144 2.16 19.62 -2.88
C ASP A 144 0.98 19.65 -1.90
N ILE A 145 0.60 18.47 -1.41
CA ILE A 145 -0.55 18.32 -0.51
C ILE A 145 -0.33 18.94 0.88
N THR A 146 0.90 19.33 1.20
CA THR A 146 1.22 20.07 2.43
C THR A 146 0.86 21.54 2.33
N ASP A 147 0.76 22.09 1.11
CA ASP A 147 0.20 23.40 0.83
C ASP A 147 -1.34 23.30 0.77
N GLU A 148 -1.97 23.72 1.88
CA GLU A 148 -3.43 23.70 2.02
C GLU A 148 -4.14 24.52 0.94
N ALA A 149 -3.59 25.68 0.56
CA ALA A 149 -4.19 26.53 -0.46
C ALA A 149 -4.11 25.92 -1.86
N ALA A 150 -2.99 25.27 -2.21
CA ALA A 150 -2.84 24.54 -3.46
C ALA A 150 -3.83 23.35 -3.51
N LEU A 151 -3.90 22.56 -2.44
CA LEU A 151 -4.81 21.41 -2.38
C LEU A 151 -6.28 21.84 -2.43
N LYS A 152 -6.63 22.95 -1.78
CA LYS A 152 -7.98 23.54 -1.86
C LYS A 152 -8.37 23.84 -3.29
N ARG A 153 -7.50 24.46 -4.07
CA ARG A 153 -7.75 24.73 -5.52
C ARG A 153 -8.00 23.44 -6.32
N VAL A 154 -7.28 22.37 -6.00
CA VAL A 154 -7.51 21.05 -6.64
C VAL A 154 -8.91 20.55 -6.33
N ILE A 155 -9.32 20.59 -5.06
CA ILE A 155 -10.64 20.12 -4.63
C ILE A 155 -11.76 20.97 -5.25
N GLU A 156 -11.65 22.30 -5.22
CA GLU A 156 -12.60 23.22 -5.88
C GLU A 156 -12.71 22.96 -7.39
N THR A 157 -11.62 22.58 -8.02
CA THR A 157 -11.61 22.22 -9.44
C THR A 157 -12.33 20.89 -9.69
N ILE A 158 -12.16 19.90 -8.79
CA ILE A 158 -12.91 18.64 -8.85
C ILE A 158 -14.39 18.90 -8.72
N GLU A 159 -14.80 19.67 -7.72
CA GLU A 159 -16.22 19.96 -7.48
C GLU A 159 -16.89 20.73 -8.63
N ARG A 160 -16.14 21.57 -9.34
CA ARG A 160 -16.66 22.33 -10.46
C ARG A 160 -16.74 21.54 -11.78
N ASP A 161 -15.72 20.73 -12.08
CA ASP A 161 -15.48 20.22 -13.43
C ASP A 161 -15.72 18.70 -13.57
N LEU A 162 -15.82 17.97 -12.46
CA LEU A 162 -15.88 16.50 -12.46
C LEU A 162 -17.12 15.99 -11.71
N PRO A 163 -17.49 14.71 -11.88
CA PRO A 163 -18.48 14.08 -11.02
C PRO A 163 -18.13 14.23 -9.53
N PRO A 164 -19.13 14.08 -8.63
CA PRO A 164 -18.91 14.27 -7.20
C PRO A 164 -17.70 13.48 -6.66
N LEU A 165 -16.89 14.11 -5.82
CA LEU A 165 -15.79 13.44 -5.12
C LEU A 165 -16.37 12.46 -4.11
N LYS A 166 -16.13 11.17 -4.30
CA LYS A 166 -16.64 10.07 -3.49
C LYS A 166 -15.57 9.32 -2.72
N GLY A 167 -14.33 9.41 -3.16
CA GLY A 167 -13.24 8.74 -2.48
C GLY A 167 -11.96 9.57 -2.47
N VAL A 168 -11.24 9.47 -1.36
CA VAL A 168 -9.89 10.00 -1.20
C VAL A 168 -8.97 8.86 -0.82
N VAL A 169 -7.88 8.72 -1.54
CA VAL A 169 -6.78 7.79 -1.23
C VAL A 169 -5.51 8.58 -0.98
N HIS A 170 -5.02 8.52 0.24
CA HIS A 170 -3.76 9.15 0.60
C HIS A 170 -2.63 8.13 0.65
N ALA A 171 -1.88 8.06 -0.46
CA ALA A 171 -0.71 7.19 -0.61
C ALA A 171 0.61 7.97 -0.78
N ALA A 172 0.58 9.30 -0.72
CA ALA A 172 1.79 10.12 -0.81
C ALA A 172 2.70 9.90 0.40
N MET A 173 3.98 9.69 0.14
CA MET A 173 4.99 9.49 1.17
C MET A 173 6.37 9.96 0.70
N VAL A 174 7.25 10.18 1.67
CA VAL A 174 8.69 10.34 1.48
C VAL A 174 9.39 9.43 2.48
N LEU A 175 10.39 8.68 2.04
CA LEU A 175 11.27 7.91 2.89
C LEU A 175 12.59 8.68 3.05
N ASP A 176 13.01 8.84 4.30
CA ASP A 176 14.33 9.36 4.66
C ASP A 176 14.82 8.58 5.88
N ASP A 177 15.18 7.31 5.62
CA ASP A 177 15.55 6.35 6.64
C ASP A 177 16.89 6.71 7.30
N ALA A 178 16.91 6.70 8.62
CA ALA A 178 18.13 6.89 9.41
C ALA A 178 18.00 6.22 10.78
N LEU A 179 19.10 5.71 11.31
CA LEU A 179 19.15 5.28 12.70
C LEU A 179 18.79 6.48 13.61
N ILE A 180 18.17 6.21 14.75
CA ILE A 180 17.69 7.26 15.67
C ILE A 180 18.83 8.19 16.11
N THR A 181 20.05 7.70 16.18
CA THR A 181 21.27 8.49 16.47
C THR A 181 21.62 9.50 15.39
N ASN A 182 21.15 9.27 14.14
CA ASN A 182 21.42 10.09 12.97
C ASN A 182 20.15 10.79 12.45
N LEU A 183 19.06 10.68 13.20
CA LEU A 183 17.79 11.29 12.85
C LEU A 183 17.78 12.74 13.41
N ASP A 184 17.83 13.70 12.52
CA ASP A 184 17.71 15.12 12.82
C ASP A 184 16.27 15.63 12.57
N ALA A 185 16.03 16.89 12.93
CA ALA A 185 14.72 17.53 12.78
C ALA A 185 14.29 17.64 11.31
N GLU A 186 15.23 17.87 10.39
CA GLU A 186 14.94 18.01 8.97
C GLU A 186 14.48 16.67 8.36
N ARG A 187 15.17 15.58 8.65
CA ARG A 187 14.80 14.23 8.22
C ARG A 187 13.44 13.80 8.79
N LEU A 188 13.23 14.10 10.06
CA LEU A 188 11.96 13.83 10.73
C LEU A 188 10.83 14.58 10.02
N GLN A 189 10.97 15.90 9.84
CA GLN A 189 9.96 16.74 9.20
C GLN A 189 9.69 16.31 7.76
N ARG A 190 10.71 16.03 6.97
CA ARG A 190 10.59 15.58 5.56
C ARG A 190 9.72 14.35 5.42
N THR A 191 9.81 13.40 6.35
CA THR A 191 9.00 12.18 6.34
C THR A 191 7.60 12.40 6.90
N LEU A 192 7.48 13.24 7.96
CA LEU A 192 6.19 13.53 8.59
C LEU A 192 5.28 14.39 7.73
N GLU A 193 5.80 15.43 7.09
CA GLU A 193 4.99 16.43 6.37
C GLU A 193 3.98 15.84 5.40
N PRO A 194 4.35 15.00 4.42
CA PRO A 194 3.37 14.49 3.47
C PRO A 194 2.29 13.64 4.16
N LYS A 195 2.63 12.89 5.19
CA LYS A 195 1.67 12.02 5.89
C LYS A 195 0.85 12.77 6.94
N VAL A 196 1.45 13.67 7.71
CA VAL A 196 0.75 14.38 8.78
C VAL A 196 0.03 15.62 8.24
N ALA A 197 0.78 16.56 7.67
CA ALA A 197 0.19 17.78 7.12
C ALA A 197 -0.72 17.49 5.93
N GLY A 198 -0.28 16.62 5.01
CA GLY A 198 -1.07 16.21 3.84
C GLY A 198 -2.38 15.53 4.22
N ALA A 199 -2.37 14.56 5.14
CA ALA A 199 -3.58 13.90 5.60
C ALA A 199 -4.54 14.85 6.33
N ARG A 200 -4.00 15.73 7.18
CA ARG A 200 -4.78 16.75 7.87
C ARG A 200 -5.45 17.72 6.91
N ASN A 201 -4.73 18.18 5.90
CA ASN A 201 -5.28 19.07 4.88
C ASN A 201 -6.38 18.38 4.07
N LEU A 202 -6.14 17.14 3.62
CA LEU A 202 -7.16 16.33 2.95
C LEU A 202 -8.41 16.17 3.80
N HIS A 203 -8.25 15.77 5.06
CA HIS A 203 -9.37 15.60 5.99
C HIS A 203 -10.17 16.90 6.15
N ARG A 204 -9.51 18.02 6.48
CA ARG A 204 -10.18 19.32 6.69
C ARG A 204 -10.92 19.83 5.46
N LEU A 205 -10.30 19.72 4.30
CA LEU A 205 -10.85 20.24 3.05
C LEU A 205 -11.99 19.37 2.48
N THR A 206 -12.08 18.12 2.91
CA THR A 206 -13.13 17.19 2.46
C THR A 206 -14.18 16.86 3.53
N LEU A 207 -14.06 17.42 4.74
CA LEU A 207 -14.93 17.12 5.86
C LEU A 207 -16.44 17.39 5.58
N SER A 208 -16.73 18.41 4.77
CA SER A 208 -18.10 18.77 4.37
C SER A 208 -18.59 18.04 3.11
N LEU A 209 -17.74 17.29 2.44
CA LEU A 209 -18.09 16.58 1.23
C LEU A 209 -18.70 15.20 1.55
N PRO A 210 -19.67 14.73 0.76
CA PRO A 210 -20.30 13.44 0.98
C PRO A 210 -19.43 12.30 0.46
N LEU A 211 -18.26 12.12 1.07
CA LEU A 211 -17.34 11.02 0.76
C LEU A 211 -17.94 9.68 1.20
N ASP A 212 -17.78 8.68 0.36
CA ASP A 212 -18.05 7.28 0.72
C ASP A 212 -16.82 6.62 1.34
N TYR A 213 -15.59 7.09 0.96
CA TYR A 213 -14.35 6.50 1.42
C TYR A 213 -13.26 7.56 1.64
N PHE A 214 -12.54 7.43 2.77
CA PHE A 214 -11.30 8.15 3.05
C PHE A 214 -10.24 7.14 3.46
N ILE A 215 -9.31 6.83 2.56
CA ILE A 215 -8.35 5.74 2.70
C ILE A 215 -6.95 6.30 2.96
N LEU A 216 -6.34 5.87 4.05
CA LEU A 216 -5.01 6.27 4.47
C LEU A 216 -4.07 5.07 4.40
N TYR A 217 -3.00 5.19 3.61
CA TYR A 217 -1.97 4.14 3.52
C TYR A 217 -1.02 4.24 4.70
N SER A 218 -1.19 3.38 5.70
CA SER A 218 -0.27 3.18 6.81
C SER A 218 0.81 2.14 6.47
N SER A 219 1.43 1.57 7.46
CA SER A 219 2.49 0.56 7.32
C SER A 219 2.48 -0.43 8.46
N VAL A 220 2.76 -1.69 8.16
CA VAL A 220 2.97 -2.73 9.18
C VAL A 220 4.12 -2.41 10.15
N THR A 221 4.98 -1.47 9.78
CA THR A 221 6.07 -1.01 10.66
C THR A 221 5.58 -0.27 11.89
N THR A 222 4.33 0.20 11.94
CA THR A 222 3.71 0.74 13.16
C THR A 222 3.56 -0.33 14.25
N VAL A 223 3.37 -1.58 13.85
CA VAL A 223 3.19 -2.72 14.76
C VAL A 223 4.51 -3.44 15.02
N LEU A 224 5.29 -3.69 13.97
CA LEU A 224 6.50 -4.51 14.06
C LEU A 224 7.78 -3.69 14.32
N GLY A 225 7.74 -2.38 14.05
CA GLY A 225 8.93 -1.56 13.97
C GLY A 225 9.77 -1.89 12.74
N ASN A 226 10.72 -1.01 12.41
CA ASN A 226 11.78 -1.30 11.45
C ASN A 226 13.00 -0.45 11.80
N PRO A 227 14.19 -1.04 11.99
CA PRO A 227 15.41 -0.29 12.25
C PRO A 227 15.64 0.79 11.18
N GLY A 228 15.92 2.02 11.60
CA GLY A 228 16.13 3.15 10.70
C GLY A 228 14.86 3.88 10.24
N GLN A 229 13.66 3.44 10.64
CA GLN A 229 12.38 4.02 10.20
C GLN A 229 11.55 4.65 11.32
N ALA A 230 12.16 5.12 12.39
CA ALA A 230 11.43 5.71 13.51
C ALA A 230 10.54 6.91 13.09
N ASN A 231 11.02 7.75 12.17
CA ASN A 231 10.28 8.85 11.56
C ASN A 231 9.09 8.33 10.71
N TYR A 232 9.30 7.29 9.92
CA TYR A 232 8.27 6.70 9.08
C TYR A 232 7.19 5.99 9.91
N VAL A 233 7.59 5.30 10.97
CA VAL A 233 6.66 4.68 11.95
C VAL A 233 5.80 5.76 12.59
N ALA A 234 6.40 6.86 13.09
CA ALA A 234 5.67 7.97 13.69
C ALA A 234 4.66 8.60 12.72
N ALA A 235 5.06 8.81 11.46
CA ALA A 235 4.19 9.36 10.43
C ALA A 235 2.97 8.47 10.15
N ASN A 236 3.17 7.15 10.11
CA ASN A 236 2.09 6.19 9.88
C ASN A 236 1.18 6.03 11.11
N ALA A 237 1.72 6.05 12.32
CA ALA A 237 0.93 6.02 13.55
C ALA A 237 -0.03 7.22 13.65
N TYR A 238 0.39 8.40 13.14
CA TYR A 238 -0.53 9.54 13.01
C TYR A 238 -1.71 9.24 12.08
N LEU A 239 -1.48 8.59 10.93
CA LEU A 239 -2.56 8.22 10.01
C LEU A 239 -3.56 7.27 10.66
N GLU A 240 -3.09 6.29 11.42
CA GLU A 240 -3.94 5.36 12.16
C GLU A 240 -4.78 6.08 13.22
N SER A 241 -4.16 7.03 13.93
CA SER A 241 -4.87 7.87 14.90
C SER A 241 -5.93 8.76 14.24
N LEU A 242 -5.63 9.34 13.07
CA LEU A 242 -6.58 10.13 12.29
C LEU A 242 -7.76 9.29 11.78
N ALA A 243 -7.49 8.03 11.37
CA ALA A 243 -8.54 7.13 10.90
C ALA A 243 -9.50 6.65 12.00
N ALA A 244 -9.10 6.78 13.27
CA ALA A 244 -9.90 6.38 14.43
C ALA A 244 -10.80 7.50 14.98
N LEU A 245 -10.69 8.74 14.45
CA LEU A 245 -11.51 9.90 14.83
C LEU A 245 -12.87 9.84 14.14
#